data_2ab08569c78d0cab57c6098d9fece8c5
#
_entry.id   2ab08569c78d0cab57c6098d9fece8c5
#
_cell.length_a   1.000
_cell.length_b   1.000
_cell.length_c   1.000
_cell.angle_alpha   90.00
_cell.angle_beta   90.00
_cell.angle_gamma   90.00
#
_symmetry.space_group_name_H-M   'P 1'
#
loop_
_entity.id
_entity.type
_entity.pdbx_description
1 polymer ?
#
loop_
_entity_poly.entity_id
_entity_poly.type
_entity_poly.pdbx_seq_one_letter_code
_entity_poly.pdbx_strand_id
1 'polypeptide(L)'
;KLNTNAWDGRWFKRAFADNGDVYGSMENEECRIDSIAQSWSVISGAGDEEKQKQAMESLENHLVDAESGIIKLLDPPFEKGKLEPGYIKAYVPGVRENGGQYTHSAIWAIIAEAMLGKGDKAVELYKMVTPIEHARTKESANKYKVEPYVIAADVYGAQNLAGSGGWTWYT
;
A
#
# COMPACT_ATOMS: atom_id res chain seq x y z
N LYS A 1 -4.35 4.98 23.39
CA LYS A 1 -3.09 5.53 22.85
C LYS A 1 -3.10 5.59 21.32
N LEU A 2 -3.51 4.52 20.59
CA LEU A 2 -3.58 4.52 19.13
C LEU A 2 -4.47 5.66 18.61
N ASN A 3 -5.73 5.71 19.07
CA ASN A 3 -6.73 6.67 18.61
C ASN A 3 -6.45 8.14 18.98
N THR A 4 -5.46 8.40 19.82
CA THR A 4 -5.06 9.77 20.23
C THR A 4 -3.71 10.15 19.68
N ASN A 5 -2.69 9.32 19.85
CA ASN A 5 -1.31 9.69 19.55
C ASN A 5 -0.94 9.36 18.07
N ALA A 6 -1.48 8.26 17.54
CA ALA A 6 -1.21 7.87 16.17
C ALA A 6 -2.23 8.40 15.16
N TRP A 7 -3.35 8.96 15.60
CA TRP A 7 -4.33 9.57 14.71
C TRP A 7 -3.86 10.92 14.18
N ASP A 8 -3.81 11.09 12.87
CA ASP A 8 -3.29 12.26 12.16
C ASP A 8 -4.40 13.11 11.51
N GLY A 9 -5.63 13.00 12.02
CA GLY A 9 -6.79 13.73 11.54
C GLY A 9 -7.59 13.03 10.45
N ARG A 10 -6.95 12.23 9.58
CA ARG A 10 -7.59 11.47 8.51
C ARG A 10 -7.18 10.00 8.46
N TRP A 11 -5.99 9.67 8.95
CA TRP A 11 -5.45 8.32 8.96
C TRP A 11 -4.51 8.09 10.13
N PHE A 12 -4.04 6.88 10.32
CA PHE A 12 -3.10 6.52 11.37
C PHE A 12 -1.65 6.66 10.89
N LYS A 13 -0.82 7.29 11.71
CA LYS A 13 0.62 7.34 11.54
C LYS A 13 1.21 5.94 11.58
N ARG A 14 2.26 5.70 10.79
CA ARG A 14 2.88 4.39 10.66
C ARG A 14 3.80 4.05 11.83
N ALA A 15 4.66 4.98 12.22
CA ALA A 15 5.65 4.75 13.25
C ALA A 15 6.17 6.07 13.86
N PHE A 16 6.79 5.92 15.03
CA PHE A 16 7.53 6.97 15.73
C PHE A 16 8.94 6.45 15.98
N ALA A 17 9.95 7.17 15.51
CA ALA A 17 11.35 6.84 15.74
C ALA A 17 11.87 7.43 17.06
N ASP A 18 12.96 6.88 17.57
CA ASP A 18 13.56 7.32 18.86
C ASP A 18 14.09 8.76 18.81
N ASN A 19 14.44 9.26 17.63
CA ASN A 19 14.86 10.65 17.41
C ASN A 19 13.67 11.64 17.31
N GLY A 20 12.44 11.15 17.42
CA GLY A 20 11.21 11.94 17.32
C GLY A 20 10.63 12.05 15.92
N ASP A 21 11.25 11.48 14.89
CA ASP A 21 10.69 11.43 13.55
C ASP A 21 9.39 10.62 13.53
N VAL A 22 8.44 11.07 12.71
CA VAL A 22 7.14 10.43 12.53
C VAL A 22 7.01 9.98 11.08
N TYR A 23 6.60 8.74 10.87
CA TYR A 23 6.33 8.18 9.55
C TYR A 23 4.82 8.04 9.33
N GLY A 24 4.36 8.30 8.12
CA GLY A 24 2.94 8.20 7.78
C GLY A 24 2.10 9.39 8.23
N SER A 25 2.68 10.57 8.40
CA SER A 25 1.99 11.80 8.77
C SER A 25 1.70 12.69 7.57
N MET A 26 0.54 13.36 7.58
CA MET A 26 0.18 14.38 6.57
C MET A 26 1.20 15.52 6.47
N GLU A 27 1.97 15.77 7.51
CA GLU A 27 2.99 16.82 7.56
C GLU A 27 4.29 16.42 6.87
N ASN A 28 4.48 15.14 6.56
CA ASN A 28 5.70 14.65 5.93
C ASN A 28 5.76 15.04 4.43
N GLU A 29 6.97 15.25 3.91
CA GLU A 29 7.22 15.41 2.48
C GLU A 29 7.15 14.05 1.75
N GLU A 30 7.65 13.00 2.39
CA GLU A 30 7.68 11.60 1.93
C GLU A 30 6.99 10.70 2.95
N CYS A 31 6.44 9.57 2.51
CA CYS A 31 5.68 8.65 3.37
C CYS A 31 4.61 9.39 4.19
N ARG A 32 3.74 10.11 3.50
CA ARG A 32 2.62 10.82 4.16
C ARG A 32 1.56 9.87 4.66
N ILE A 33 1.36 8.76 3.94
CA ILE A 33 0.43 7.70 4.29
C ILE A 33 1.08 6.33 4.02
N ASP A 34 0.75 5.35 4.85
CA ASP A 34 1.23 3.97 4.74
C ASP A 34 0.05 3.00 4.91
N SER A 35 -0.09 2.04 4.01
CA SER A 35 -1.24 1.12 3.96
C SER A 35 -1.33 0.19 5.16
N ILE A 36 -0.19 -0.17 5.77
CA ILE A 36 -0.14 -1.12 6.89
C ILE A 36 -0.86 -0.54 8.11
N ALA A 37 -0.61 0.73 8.44
CA ALA A 37 -1.23 1.35 9.60
C ALA A 37 -2.76 1.41 9.45
N GLN A 38 -3.26 1.70 8.26
CA GLN A 38 -4.70 1.77 7.99
C GLN A 38 -5.34 0.39 8.05
N SER A 39 -4.81 -0.56 7.32
CA SER A 39 -5.33 -1.94 7.29
C SER A 39 -5.34 -2.60 8.67
N TRP A 40 -4.25 -2.45 9.42
CA TRP A 40 -4.13 -3.06 10.75
C TRP A 40 -4.94 -2.33 11.83
N SER A 41 -5.31 -1.07 11.64
CA SER A 41 -6.28 -0.42 12.53
C SER A 41 -7.62 -1.15 12.55
N VAL A 42 -8.02 -1.71 11.41
CA VAL A 42 -9.22 -2.54 11.23
C VAL A 42 -8.97 -3.98 11.68
N ILE A 43 -7.97 -4.65 11.11
CA ILE A 43 -7.71 -6.09 11.34
C ILE A 43 -7.48 -6.39 12.81
N SER A 44 -6.78 -5.54 13.54
CA SER A 44 -6.54 -5.70 14.97
C SER A 44 -7.72 -5.29 15.86
N GLY A 45 -8.71 -4.59 15.31
CA GLY A 45 -9.81 -3.99 16.09
C GLY A 45 -9.36 -2.85 17.03
N ALA A 46 -8.15 -2.32 16.88
CA ALA A 46 -7.58 -1.32 17.81
C ALA A 46 -8.00 0.12 17.48
N GLY A 47 -8.40 0.40 16.25
CA GLY A 47 -8.93 1.70 15.84
C GLY A 47 -10.39 1.89 16.26
N ASP A 48 -10.82 3.13 16.56
CA ASP A 48 -12.24 3.46 16.67
C ASP A 48 -12.94 3.26 15.33
N GLU A 49 -14.16 2.75 15.30
CA GLU A 49 -14.88 2.38 14.06
C GLU A 49 -14.93 3.51 13.02
N GLU A 50 -15.24 4.74 13.44
CA GLU A 50 -15.28 5.88 12.51
C GLU A 50 -13.90 6.22 11.96
N LYS A 51 -12.84 6.11 12.79
CA LYS A 51 -11.46 6.32 12.35
C LYS A 51 -10.98 5.22 11.42
N GLN A 52 -11.38 3.96 11.66
CA GLN A 52 -11.09 2.86 10.76
C GLN A 52 -11.67 3.11 9.35
N LYS A 53 -12.95 3.50 9.27
CA LYS A 53 -13.61 3.82 8.00
C LYS A 53 -12.90 4.96 7.27
N GLN A 54 -12.60 6.06 7.98
CA GLN A 54 -11.91 7.22 7.41
C GLN A 54 -10.47 6.89 6.99
N ALA A 55 -9.77 6.07 7.75
CA ALA A 55 -8.42 5.61 7.43
C ALA A 55 -8.40 4.76 6.16
N MET A 56 -9.36 3.84 5.99
CA MET A 56 -9.47 3.02 4.79
C MET A 56 -9.92 3.83 3.58
N GLU A 57 -10.81 4.80 3.75
CA GLU A 57 -11.15 5.77 2.69
C GLU A 57 -9.93 6.58 2.26
N SER A 58 -9.08 6.98 3.20
CA SER A 58 -7.82 7.66 2.90
C SER A 58 -6.84 6.74 2.15
N LEU A 59 -6.77 5.45 2.52
CA LEU A 59 -5.99 4.46 1.79
C LEU A 59 -6.49 4.33 0.34
N GLU A 60 -7.81 4.20 0.13
CA GLU A 60 -8.41 4.13 -1.20
C GLU A 60 -8.03 5.35 -2.05
N ASN A 61 -8.15 6.56 -1.49
CA ASN A 61 -7.92 7.80 -2.21
C ASN A 61 -6.45 8.11 -2.52
N HIS A 62 -5.51 7.62 -1.72
CA HIS A 62 -4.09 7.97 -1.84
C HIS A 62 -3.21 6.83 -2.32
N LEU A 63 -3.58 5.58 -2.04
CA LEU A 63 -2.72 4.44 -2.29
C LEU A 63 -3.22 3.51 -3.39
N VAL A 64 -4.51 3.59 -3.76
CA VAL A 64 -5.03 2.81 -4.90
C VAL A 64 -4.80 3.57 -6.19
N ASP A 65 -3.94 3.01 -7.03
CA ASP A 65 -3.67 3.50 -8.39
C ASP A 65 -4.38 2.60 -9.40
N ALA A 66 -5.59 3.00 -9.79
CA ALA A 66 -6.43 2.25 -10.72
C ALA A 66 -5.84 2.19 -12.14
N GLU A 67 -5.07 3.20 -12.57
CA GLU A 67 -4.45 3.24 -13.90
C GLU A 67 -3.32 2.20 -14.01
N SER A 68 -2.49 2.11 -12.97
CA SER A 68 -1.42 1.11 -12.90
C SER A 68 -1.90 -0.25 -12.42
N GLY A 69 -3.09 -0.34 -11.82
CA GLY A 69 -3.66 -1.55 -11.24
C GLY A 69 -2.90 -2.02 -10.01
N ILE A 70 -2.50 -1.11 -9.12
CA ILE A 70 -1.72 -1.41 -7.92
C ILE A 70 -2.29 -0.74 -6.66
N ILE A 71 -2.00 -1.35 -5.51
CA ILE A 71 -2.24 -0.79 -4.17
C ILE A 71 -0.86 -0.50 -3.55
N LYS A 72 -0.47 0.76 -3.55
CA LYS A 72 0.84 1.20 -3.04
C LYS A 72 1.00 0.91 -1.55
N LEU A 73 2.21 0.57 -1.13
CA LEU A 73 2.52 0.41 0.30
C LEU A 73 2.50 1.75 1.03
N LEU A 74 3.13 2.77 0.46
CA LEU A 74 3.19 4.13 0.99
C LEU A 74 3.25 5.16 -0.14
N ASP A 75 2.90 6.40 0.16
CA ASP A 75 2.97 7.53 -0.78
C ASP A 75 3.25 8.86 -0.04
N PRO A 76 4.05 9.80 -0.59
CA PRO A 76 5.04 9.58 -1.65
C PRO A 76 6.19 8.66 -1.20
N PRO A 77 6.89 8.01 -2.13
CA PRO A 77 8.04 7.18 -1.79
C PRO A 77 9.21 8.01 -1.23
N PHE A 78 10.11 7.36 -0.50
CA PHE A 78 11.34 7.98 0.00
C PHE A 78 12.34 8.19 -1.13
N GLU A 79 12.97 9.36 -1.21
CA GLU A 79 14.02 9.68 -2.19
C GLU A 79 15.06 10.64 -1.59
N LYS A 80 14.69 11.91 -1.42
CA LYS A 80 15.58 13.01 -1.03
C LYS A 80 15.22 13.67 0.29
N GLY A 81 14.08 13.28 0.87
CA GLY A 81 13.60 13.81 2.14
C GLY A 81 14.53 13.48 3.30
N LYS A 82 14.28 14.10 4.45
CA LYS A 82 15.12 13.97 5.65
C LYS A 82 14.88 12.70 6.44
N LEU A 83 13.74 12.04 6.23
CA LEU A 83 13.40 10.81 6.94
C LEU A 83 14.35 9.67 6.55
N GLU A 84 14.76 8.89 7.54
CA GLU A 84 15.67 7.77 7.37
C GLU A 84 14.98 6.44 7.75
N PRO A 85 14.20 5.84 6.81
CA PRO A 85 13.49 4.59 7.06
C PRO A 85 14.40 3.34 6.96
N GLY A 86 15.71 3.52 7.00
CA GLY A 86 16.67 2.43 6.84
C GLY A 86 16.75 1.93 5.39
N TYR A 87 16.79 0.59 5.21
CA TYR A 87 16.99 -0.03 3.89
C TYR A 87 15.91 0.31 2.85
N ILE A 88 14.72 0.71 3.28
CA ILE A 88 13.61 1.05 2.36
C ILE A 88 14.02 2.18 1.41
N LYS A 89 14.74 3.20 1.90
CA LYS A 89 15.21 4.33 1.09
C LYS A 89 16.27 3.94 0.05
N ALA A 90 16.87 2.77 0.17
CA ALA A 90 17.82 2.26 -0.82
C ALA A 90 17.15 1.72 -2.10
N TYR A 91 15.85 1.43 -2.04
CA TYR A 91 15.08 1.06 -3.23
C TYR A 91 14.69 2.30 -4.03
N VAL A 92 14.68 2.14 -5.34
CA VAL A 92 14.19 3.18 -6.25
C VAL A 92 12.73 3.51 -5.89
N PRO A 93 12.33 4.81 -5.91
CA PRO A 93 10.94 5.21 -5.71
C PRO A 93 9.96 4.42 -6.57
N GLY A 94 8.94 3.85 -5.95
CA GLY A 94 7.95 3.00 -6.59
C GLY A 94 8.34 1.52 -6.72
N VAL A 95 9.45 1.09 -6.11
CA VAL A 95 9.91 -0.30 -6.14
C VAL A 95 9.86 -0.90 -4.74
N ARG A 96 9.33 -2.12 -4.63
CA ARG A 96 9.20 -2.88 -3.38
C ARG A 96 8.51 -2.06 -2.28
N GLU A 97 9.10 -2.08 -1.06
CA GLU A 97 8.54 -1.35 0.09
C GLU A 97 8.61 0.18 -0.08
N ASN A 98 9.37 0.69 -1.04
CA ASN A 98 9.48 2.12 -1.27
C ASN A 98 8.41 2.64 -2.26
N GLY A 99 7.14 2.47 -1.91
CA GLY A 99 6.02 3.03 -2.67
C GLY A 99 5.53 2.16 -3.83
N GLY A 100 6.07 0.94 -4.02
CA GLY A 100 5.45 -0.08 -4.88
C GLY A 100 4.25 -0.74 -4.20
N GLN A 101 3.54 -1.62 -4.91
CA GLN A 101 2.65 -2.57 -4.28
C GLN A 101 3.49 -3.68 -3.65
N TYR A 102 3.49 -3.79 -2.33
CA TYR A 102 3.96 -4.97 -1.66
C TYR A 102 2.77 -5.88 -1.41
N THR A 103 2.77 -7.07 -1.97
CA THR A 103 1.55 -7.89 -2.07
C THR A 103 0.94 -8.23 -0.72
N HIS A 104 1.74 -8.47 0.34
CA HIS A 104 1.22 -8.68 1.69
C HIS A 104 0.38 -7.49 2.17
N SER A 105 0.87 -6.26 2.00
CA SER A 105 0.13 -5.07 2.45
C SER A 105 -1.13 -4.83 1.62
N ALA A 106 -1.09 -5.14 0.33
CA ALA A 106 -2.25 -5.07 -0.54
C ALA A 106 -3.34 -6.06 -0.10
N ILE A 107 -2.96 -7.29 0.26
CA ILE A 107 -3.90 -8.29 0.79
C ILE A 107 -4.49 -7.84 2.13
N TRP A 108 -3.71 -7.23 3.01
CA TRP A 108 -4.25 -6.69 4.27
C TRP A 108 -5.27 -5.56 4.04
N ALA A 109 -5.07 -4.72 3.03
CA ALA A 109 -6.06 -3.71 2.66
C ALA A 109 -7.38 -4.36 2.18
N ILE A 110 -7.29 -5.41 1.36
CA ILE A 110 -8.45 -6.18 0.90
C ILE A 110 -9.19 -6.82 2.09
N ILE A 111 -8.47 -7.44 3.02
CA ILE A 111 -9.05 -8.03 4.24
C ILE A 111 -9.75 -6.96 5.07
N ALA A 112 -9.13 -5.80 5.26
CA ALA A 112 -9.70 -4.70 6.03
C ALA A 112 -11.01 -4.19 5.41
N GLU A 113 -11.07 -4.01 4.09
CA GLU A 113 -12.32 -3.63 3.40
C GLU A 113 -13.42 -4.68 3.58
N ALA A 114 -13.08 -5.97 3.47
CA ALA A 114 -14.03 -7.05 3.70
C ALA A 114 -14.55 -7.05 5.16
N MET A 115 -13.67 -6.82 6.14
CA MET A 115 -14.05 -6.73 7.56
C MET A 115 -14.95 -5.51 7.86
N LEU A 116 -14.80 -4.43 7.12
CA LEU A 116 -15.69 -3.25 7.19
C LEU A 116 -17.03 -3.47 6.46
N GLY A 117 -17.28 -4.65 5.90
CA GLY A 117 -18.50 -4.97 5.17
C GLY A 117 -18.55 -4.43 3.74
N LYS A 118 -17.44 -3.88 3.22
CA LYS A 118 -17.32 -3.35 1.85
C LYS A 118 -16.91 -4.46 0.86
N GLY A 119 -17.71 -5.52 0.73
CA GLY A 119 -17.39 -6.69 -0.08
C GLY A 119 -17.10 -6.38 -1.54
N ASP A 120 -17.86 -5.49 -2.17
CA ASP A 120 -17.65 -5.10 -3.57
C ASP A 120 -16.29 -4.41 -3.76
N LYS A 121 -15.90 -3.53 -2.82
CA LYS A 121 -14.59 -2.87 -2.83
C LYS A 121 -13.46 -3.90 -2.63
N ALA A 122 -13.62 -4.82 -1.70
CA ALA A 122 -12.64 -5.88 -1.48
C ALA A 122 -12.42 -6.72 -2.75
N VAL A 123 -13.47 -7.05 -3.50
CA VAL A 123 -13.38 -7.75 -4.80
C VAL A 123 -12.71 -6.88 -5.87
N GLU A 124 -13.03 -5.59 -5.92
CA GLU A 124 -12.37 -4.65 -6.84
C GLU A 124 -10.85 -4.60 -6.59
N LEU A 125 -10.44 -4.42 -5.34
CA LEU A 125 -9.03 -4.40 -4.95
C LEU A 125 -8.34 -5.75 -5.19
N TYR A 126 -9.04 -6.88 -4.92
CA TYR A 126 -8.50 -8.21 -5.18
C TYR A 126 -8.16 -8.42 -6.67
N LYS A 127 -8.99 -7.89 -7.58
CA LYS A 127 -8.70 -7.96 -9.02
C LYS A 127 -7.41 -7.25 -9.40
N MET A 128 -6.99 -6.20 -8.66
CA MET A 128 -5.71 -5.53 -8.88
C MET A 128 -4.50 -6.36 -8.45
N VAL A 129 -4.69 -7.38 -7.60
CA VAL A 129 -3.59 -8.21 -7.08
C VAL A 129 -3.48 -9.54 -7.84
N THR A 130 -4.60 -10.04 -8.41
CA THR A 130 -4.61 -11.36 -9.04
C THR A 130 -3.85 -11.40 -10.37
N PRO A 131 -2.95 -12.39 -10.56
CA PRO A 131 -2.20 -12.53 -11.80
C PRO A 131 -3.10 -12.80 -13.02
N ILE A 132 -4.29 -13.39 -12.81
CA ILE A 132 -5.26 -13.66 -13.88
C ILE A 132 -5.71 -12.35 -14.54
N GLU A 133 -6.03 -11.32 -13.76
CA GLU A 133 -6.43 -10.02 -14.31
C GLU A 133 -5.25 -9.29 -14.95
N HIS A 134 -4.07 -9.35 -14.33
CA HIS A 134 -2.85 -8.79 -14.92
C HIS A 134 -2.43 -9.46 -16.23
N ALA A 135 -2.82 -10.71 -16.47
CA ALA A 135 -2.50 -11.46 -17.69
C ALA A 135 -3.70 -11.63 -18.65
N ARG A 136 -4.81 -10.94 -18.40
CA ARG A 136 -6.06 -11.13 -19.13
C ARG A 136 -5.99 -10.75 -20.62
N THR A 137 -5.18 -9.77 -20.98
CA THR A 137 -4.92 -9.33 -22.34
C THR A 137 -3.43 -9.42 -22.65
N LYS A 138 -3.09 -9.48 -23.94
CA LYS A 138 -1.68 -9.46 -24.35
C LYS A 138 -0.97 -8.18 -23.87
N GLU A 139 -1.67 -7.05 -23.85
CA GLU A 139 -1.14 -5.77 -23.42
C GLU A 139 -0.84 -5.79 -21.91
N SER A 140 -1.81 -6.20 -21.06
CA SER A 140 -1.63 -6.30 -19.63
C SER A 140 -0.57 -7.35 -19.27
N ALA A 141 -0.53 -8.49 -19.93
CA ALA A 141 0.51 -9.51 -19.74
C ALA A 141 1.91 -8.98 -20.09
N ASN A 142 2.04 -8.22 -21.16
CA ASN A 142 3.30 -7.58 -21.55
C ASN A 142 3.75 -6.49 -20.56
N LYS A 143 2.81 -5.85 -19.88
CA LYS A 143 3.08 -4.89 -18.80
C LYS A 143 3.50 -5.60 -17.51
N TYR A 144 2.74 -6.63 -17.11
CA TYR A 144 2.98 -7.38 -15.88
C TYR A 144 4.27 -8.19 -15.91
N LYS A 145 4.57 -8.86 -17.01
CA LYS A 145 5.82 -9.62 -17.27
C LYS A 145 6.10 -10.76 -16.27
N VAL A 146 5.08 -11.27 -15.63
CA VAL A 146 5.16 -12.40 -14.70
C VAL A 146 4.27 -13.51 -15.26
N GLU A 147 4.53 -14.76 -14.87
CA GLU A 147 3.70 -15.90 -15.24
C GLU A 147 2.24 -15.68 -14.79
N PRO A 148 1.24 -16.02 -15.63
CA PRO A 148 -0.17 -15.66 -15.38
C PRO A 148 -0.81 -16.42 -14.20
N TYR A 149 -0.09 -17.33 -13.57
CA TYR A 149 -0.51 -18.16 -12.44
C TYR A 149 0.29 -17.89 -11.17
N VAL A 150 1.22 -16.93 -11.20
CA VAL A 150 2.08 -16.59 -10.06
C VAL A 150 1.74 -15.21 -9.55
N ILE A 151 1.55 -15.09 -8.24
CA ILE A 151 1.40 -13.80 -7.57
C ILE A 151 2.81 -13.22 -7.33
N ALA A 152 3.09 -12.06 -7.90
CA ALA A 152 4.33 -11.36 -7.61
C ALA A 152 4.38 -10.89 -6.16
N ALA A 153 5.52 -11.00 -5.50
CA ALA A 153 5.73 -10.49 -4.15
C ALA A 153 5.57 -8.96 -4.10
N ASP A 154 5.95 -8.30 -5.18
CA ASP A 154 5.74 -6.86 -5.38
C ASP A 154 5.39 -6.54 -6.84
N VAL A 155 4.67 -5.45 -7.05
CA VAL A 155 4.38 -4.85 -8.37
C VAL A 155 4.84 -3.41 -8.34
N TYR A 156 5.59 -3.00 -9.37
CA TYR A 156 6.23 -1.69 -9.37
C TYR A 156 5.23 -0.56 -9.60
N GLY A 157 5.40 0.53 -8.86
CA GLY A 157 4.73 1.81 -9.04
C GLY A 157 5.64 2.88 -9.65
N ALA A 158 6.90 2.55 -9.96
CA ALA A 158 7.86 3.46 -10.59
C ALA A 158 7.38 3.87 -11.99
N GLN A 159 7.51 5.16 -12.33
CA GLN A 159 6.90 5.80 -13.50
C GLN A 159 7.06 5.01 -14.82
N ASN A 160 8.24 4.44 -15.09
CA ASN A 160 8.50 3.70 -16.34
C ASN A 160 8.24 2.19 -16.21
N LEU A 161 7.89 1.69 -15.03
CA LEU A 161 7.73 0.28 -14.72
C LEU A 161 6.39 -0.02 -14.05
N ALA A 162 5.52 0.99 -13.90
CA ALA A 162 4.27 0.85 -13.18
C ALA A 162 3.43 -0.30 -13.73
N GLY A 163 2.99 -1.19 -12.84
CA GLY A 163 2.26 -2.41 -13.17
C GLY A 163 3.13 -3.60 -13.58
N SER A 164 4.47 -3.47 -13.63
CA SER A 164 5.36 -4.63 -13.84
C SER A 164 5.58 -5.38 -12.53
N GLY A 165 5.45 -6.70 -12.57
CA GLY A 165 5.71 -7.56 -11.42
C GLY A 165 7.20 -7.69 -11.12
N GLY A 166 7.50 -7.78 -9.83
CA GLY A 166 8.84 -7.97 -9.32
C GLY A 166 9.13 -9.43 -8.93
N TRP A 167 9.46 -9.66 -7.67
CA TRP A 167 9.83 -11.00 -7.19
C TRP A 167 8.62 -11.95 -7.12
N THR A 168 8.82 -13.19 -7.52
CA THR A 168 7.77 -14.21 -7.56
C THR A 168 8.06 -15.46 -6.74
N TRP A 169 9.31 -15.73 -6.39
CA TRP A 169 9.77 -17.04 -5.93
C TRP A 169 9.36 -17.43 -4.50
N TYR A 170 8.70 -16.56 -3.73
CA TYR A 170 8.18 -16.91 -2.40
C TYR A 170 6.74 -16.50 -2.16
N THR A 171 5.96 -16.39 -3.20
CA THR A 171 4.52 -16.09 -3.11
C THR A 171 3.66 -17.30 -3.41
#